data_c9e308f99f4aace1ae16c1bc1d6b2031
#
_entry.id   c9e308f99f4aace1ae16c1bc1d6b2031
#
_cell.length_a   1.000
_cell.length_b   1.000
_cell.length_c   1.000
_cell.angle_alpha   90.00
_cell.angle_beta   90.00
_cell.angle_gamma   90.00
#
_symmetry.space_group_name_H-M   'P 1'
#
loop_
_entity.id
_entity.type
_entity.pdbx_description
1 polymer ?
#
loop_
_entity_poly.entity_id
_entity_poly.type
_entity_poly.pdbx_seq_one_letter_code
_entity_poly.pdbx_strand_id
1 'polypeptide(L)'
;MEIIRECLFGEPPRRTYGHAYSITPANFRLLSEEKQRRRLEEFFEMLKMLEHAATITLERVPIAVGEERGKTYGAKMDVLRVMLDAADPLDDVIERLGFSYTIDEPRDALTVTAQGVRDFACVVDGSTLYGRAYTVYGAPAILPPAWVHDVFNTFHRLQIHVAPVRPDDALRKMENRELLYSGVRTTRADIQKKLRDIRALKRELELGNTSAFSFIVNGFVFATSRKELRGLYRTVKRNTGAMNVRVTTSLGRQKHIVQGGGASWLGAIHSMHVLYPFVSSDMLEAPNGVMLGRNLDTQGPVIYDVNLRKNHNVFTAGTTGSGKSFTNKVLLKRFLEKRPDTMCIVIDPQGEYAEHAEYFGLDRVEVSPGREYGLDPFATFDSAVEAADLLGAATNAPNQIRKEWRSICDTVHSVGGLYEASSEAAKGYLADLVRGGISNVFRGAPRFSDRMVISLKETDGQEYEGLLILLVLAYAWRRVNELPAKRWKFVLLDEAWRMTKIDHSIRKIGEMARQGRKRSLIFAVSTQQFSDMDRALDDESRLTELFDTKVIMQMSQSAARVMGAALGLTGSEVERVTNFRSGMGLLQTSDNTIYLRFEATADEARRYFNTKAVQG
;
A
#
# COMPACT_ATOMS: atom_id res chain seq x y z
N MET A 1 11.17 31.41 -4.15
CA MET A 1 11.08 30.69 -2.87
C MET A 1 11.55 31.62 -1.76
N GLU A 2 10.62 32.07 -0.96
CA GLU A 2 10.82 33.19 -0.04
C GLU A 2 11.15 32.68 1.36
N ILE A 3 12.21 31.88 1.46
CA ILE A 3 12.76 31.42 2.73
C ILE A 3 14.14 32.04 2.93
N ILE A 4 14.29 32.78 4.00
CA ILE A 4 15.48 33.55 4.33
C ILE A 4 16.08 33.03 5.63
N ARG A 5 17.37 32.66 5.64
CA ARG A 5 18.05 32.30 6.87
C ARG A 5 18.27 33.54 7.74
N GLU A 6 17.67 33.59 8.94
CA GLU A 6 17.76 34.72 9.85
C GLU A 6 19.06 34.72 10.64
N CYS A 7 19.38 33.63 11.30
CA CYS A 7 20.49 33.51 12.23
C CYS A 7 21.13 32.13 12.17
N LEU A 8 22.42 32.03 12.44
CA LEU A 8 23.10 30.75 12.53
C LEU A 8 22.89 30.05 13.88
N PHE A 9 22.57 30.82 14.93
CA PHE A 9 22.43 30.35 16.31
C PHE A 9 21.23 31.06 16.98
N GLY A 10 20.03 30.87 16.41
CA GLY A 10 18.80 31.35 17.02
C GLY A 10 18.57 30.69 18.38
N GLU A 11 18.02 31.45 19.32
CA GLU A 11 17.64 30.94 20.63
C GLU A 11 16.53 29.87 20.51
N PRO A 12 16.50 28.88 21.43
CA PRO A 12 15.42 27.94 21.49
C PRO A 12 14.10 28.67 21.76
N PRO A 13 13.00 28.27 21.08
CA PRO A 13 11.68 28.83 21.39
C PRO A 13 11.32 28.57 22.85
N ARG A 14 10.64 29.49 23.48
CA ARG A 14 10.07 29.27 24.83
C ARG A 14 9.06 28.14 24.71
N ARG A 15 9.31 27.01 25.38
CA ARG A 15 8.44 25.85 25.36
C ARG A 15 7.33 26.02 26.37
N THR A 16 6.12 26.22 25.91
CA THR A 16 4.88 26.08 26.67
C THR A 16 4.01 25.14 25.89
N TYR A 17 4.21 23.83 26.12
CA TYR A 17 3.37 22.84 25.46
C TYR A 17 2.23 22.47 26.40
N GLY A 18 0.99 22.65 25.93
CA GLY A 18 -0.22 22.20 26.59
C GLY A 18 -0.78 20.92 25.99
N HIS A 19 -0.49 20.67 24.72
CA HIS A 19 -1.05 19.59 23.93
C HIS A 19 0.03 18.87 23.14
N ALA A 20 -0.03 17.53 23.13
CA ALA A 20 0.84 16.69 22.33
C ALA A 20 -0.01 15.72 21.51
N TYR A 21 0.26 15.65 20.22
CA TYR A 21 -0.45 14.82 19.26
C TYR A 21 0.53 13.84 18.62
N SER A 22 0.22 12.55 18.68
CA SER A 22 0.92 11.53 17.89
C SER A 22 0.09 11.24 16.65
N ILE A 23 0.60 11.64 15.49
CA ILE A 23 -0.13 11.60 14.22
C ILE A 23 0.44 10.48 13.36
N THR A 24 -0.45 9.63 12.84
CA THR A 24 -0.07 8.62 11.84
C THR A 24 -0.07 9.27 10.45
N PRO A 25 1.10 9.42 9.82
CA PRO A 25 1.20 10.11 8.55
C PRO A 25 0.58 9.30 7.41
N ALA A 26 0.00 9.99 6.44
CA ALA A 26 -0.55 9.40 5.22
C ALA A 26 0.47 9.39 4.07
N ASN A 27 0.16 8.66 3.01
CA ASN A 27 1.03 8.55 1.84
C ASN A 27 0.90 9.77 0.91
N PHE A 28 1.40 10.92 1.34
CA PHE A 28 1.27 12.21 0.65
C PHE A 28 1.80 12.19 -0.79
N ARG A 29 2.97 11.56 -1.02
CA ARG A 29 3.65 11.58 -2.33
C ARG A 29 2.91 10.84 -3.44
N LEU A 30 2.00 9.94 -3.08
CA LEU A 30 1.22 9.13 -4.02
C LEU A 30 -0.18 9.69 -4.27
N LEU A 31 -0.53 10.78 -3.60
CA LEU A 31 -1.77 11.50 -3.88
C LEU A 31 -1.67 12.24 -5.22
N SER A 32 -2.81 12.41 -5.91
CA SER A 32 -2.88 13.30 -7.07
C SER A 32 -2.46 14.73 -6.69
N GLU A 33 -1.98 15.52 -7.64
CA GLU A 33 -1.55 16.91 -7.40
C GLU A 33 -2.63 17.75 -6.71
N GLU A 34 -3.90 17.55 -7.07
CA GLU A 34 -5.04 18.22 -6.44
C GLU A 34 -5.19 17.84 -4.97
N LYS A 35 -5.10 16.55 -4.64
CA LYS A 35 -5.15 16.07 -3.25
C LYS A 35 -3.92 16.54 -2.45
N GLN A 36 -2.73 16.54 -3.07
CA GLN A 36 -1.52 17.08 -2.42
C GLN A 36 -1.69 18.56 -2.10
N ARG A 37 -2.19 19.36 -3.05
CA ARG A 37 -2.44 20.79 -2.84
C ARG A 37 -3.44 21.00 -1.69
N ARG A 38 -4.55 20.28 -1.67
CA ARG A 38 -5.52 20.36 -0.58
C ARG A 38 -4.89 20.05 0.79
N ARG A 39 -4.06 19.01 0.88
CA ARG A 39 -3.36 18.67 2.13
C ARG A 39 -2.38 19.75 2.59
N LEU A 40 -1.73 20.43 1.65
CA LEU A 40 -0.84 21.55 1.97
C LEU A 40 -1.64 22.78 2.43
N GLU A 41 -2.77 23.08 1.82
CA GLU A 41 -3.68 24.17 2.24
C GLU A 41 -4.17 23.91 3.67
N GLU A 42 -4.60 22.69 3.99
CA GLU A 42 -5.00 22.29 5.34
C GLU A 42 -3.84 22.42 6.36
N PHE A 43 -2.62 22.07 5.97
CA PHE A 43 -1.43 22.30 6.80
C PHE A 43 -1.13 23.79 7.03
N PHE A 44 -1.34 24.63 6.03
CA PHE A 44 -1.19 26.07 6.19
C PHE A 44 -2.23 26.65 7.16
N GLU A 45 -3.48 26.17 7.10
CA GLU A 45 -4.50 26.57 8.07
C GLU A 45 -4.11 26.15 9.49
N MET A 46 -3.55 24.95 9.67
CA MET A 46 -3.01 24.52 10.97
C MET A 46 -1.91 25.47 11.47
N LEU A 47 -0.97 25.84 10.61
CA LEU A 47 0.08 26.79 11.01
C LEU A 47 -0.45 28.18 11.35
N LYS A 48 -1.48 28.66 10.66
CA LYS A 48 -2.11 29.97 10.94
C LYS A 48 -2.82 30.01 12.29
N MET A 49 -3.26 28.88 12.81
CA MET A 49 -3.89 28.81 14.13
C MET A 49 -2.88 28.86 15.29
N LEU A 50 -1.59 28.73 15.00
CA LEU A 50 -0.56 28.84 16.04
C LEU A 50 -0.44 30.28 16.52
N GLU A 51 -0.67 30.52 17.80
CA GLU A 51 -0.35 31.78 18.48
C GLU A 51 1.05 31.73 19.12
N HIS A 52 1.52 30.51 19.41
CA HIS A 52 2.79 30.22 20.04
C HIS A 52 3.67 29.30 19.20
N ALA A 53 4.90 29.08 19.64
CA ALA A 53 5.80 28.14 18.97
C ALA A 53 5.32 26.71 19.14
N ALA A 54 5.36 25.95 18.06
CA ALA A 54 5.11 24.51 18.05
C ALA A 54 6.37 23.73 17.65
N THR A 55 6.45 22.48 18.07
CA THR A 55 7.52 21.57 17.67
C THR A 55 6.94 20.35 16.98
N ILE A 56 7.38 20.08 15.78
CA ILE A 56 7.06 18.88 15.02
C ILE A 56 8.27 17.95 15.11
N THR A 57 8.08 16.76 15.62
CA THR A 57 9.13 15.73 15.74
C THR A 57 8.83 14.54 14.85
N LEU A 58 9.75 14.22 13.96
CA LEU A 58 9.75 13.00 13.16
C LEU A 58 10.75 12.03 13.79
N GLU A 59 10.29 10.82 14.11
CA GLU A 59 11.18 9.77 14.62
C GLU A 59 10.73 8.39 14.13
N ARG A 60 11.67 7.44 14.11
CA ARG A 60 11.35 6.02 13.89
C ARG A 60 11.24 5.34 15.23
N VAL A 61 10.10 4.73 15.49
CA VAL A 61 9.83 3.97 16.71
C VAL A 61 9.64 2.50 16.39
N PRO A 62 10.28 1.61 17.14
CA PRO A 62 10.05 0.19 16.96
C PRO A 62 8.64 -0.16 17.46
N ILE A 63 7.84 -0.79 16.60
CA ILE A 63 6.56 -1.39 16.98
C ILE A 63 6.68 -2.92 16.91
N ALA A 64 6.03 -3.62 17.84
CA ALA A 64 5.83 -5.04 17.72
C ALA A 64 4.71 -5.28 16.69
N VAL A 65 5.05 -5.92 15.58
CA VAL A 65 4.07 -6.24 14.55
C VAL A 65 3.51 -7.63 14.84
N GLY A 66 2.23 -7.68 15.22
CA GLY A 66 1.46 -8.91 15.29
C GLY A 66 1.54 -9.66 16.61
N GLU A 67 0.94 -9.11 17.67
CA GLU A 67 0.43 -9.91 18.80
C GLU A 67 -1.07 -10.17 18.60
N GLU A 68 -1.42 -11.28 17.96
CA GLU A 68 -2.75 -11.85 18.08
C GLU A 68 -2.63 -13.29 18.57
N ARG A 69 -3.32 -13.60 19.67
CA ARG A 69 -3.43 -14.93 20.32
C ARG A 69 -2.11 -15.56 20.77
N GLY A 70 -1.17 -14.75 21.29
CA GLY A 70 0.09 -15.27 21.85
C GLY A 70 1.09 -15.77 20.82
N LYS A 71 0.92 -15.43 19.56
CA LYS A 71 1.90 -15.65 18.50
C LYS A 71 2.47 -14.33 18.03
N THR A 72 3.63 -13.98 18.53
CA THR A 72 4.38 -12.83 18.05
C THR A 72 4.88 -13.15 16.64
N TYR A 73 4.50 -12.37 15.62
CA TYR A 73 5.15 -12.42 14.30
C TYR A 73 6.60 -11.90 14.36
N GLY A 74 7.17 -11.81 15.53
CA GLY A 74 8.58 -11.84 15.89
C GLY A 74 9.49 -10.75 15.34
N ALA A 75 8.97 -9.74 14.63
CA ALA A 75 9.80 -8.66 14.11
C ALA A 75 9.44 -7.32 14.75
N LYS A 76 10.38 -6.73 15.47
CA LYS A 76 10.32 -5.29 15.76
C LYS A 76 10.55 -4.56 14.44
N MET A 77 9.63 -3.74 14.02
CA MET A 77 9.73 -2.91 12.81
C MET A 77 9.68 -1.44 13.18
N ASP A 78 10.52 -0.65 12.53
CA ASP A 78 10.56 0.79 12.76
C ASP A 78 9.46 1.47 11.94
N VAL A 79 8.61 2.22 12.61
CA VAL A 79 7.53 3.00 12.00
C VAL A 79 7.82 4.47 12.18
N LEU A 80 7.54 5.26 11.15
CA LEU A 80 7.58 6.71 11.26
C LEU A 80 6.45 7.20 12.18
N ARG A 81 6.83 7.90 13.24
CA ARG A 81 5.93 8.65 14.10
C ARG A 81 6.14 10.14 13.87
N VAL A 82 5.06 10.88 13.69
CA VAL A 82 5.07 12.34 13.67
C VAL A 82 4.35 12.82 14.91
N MET A 83 5.07 13.56 15.76
CA MET A 83 4.53 14.18 16.96
C MET A 83 4.48 15.68 16.77
N LEU A 84 3.38 16.29 17.22
CA LEU A 84 3.17 17.72 17.20
C LEU A 84 2.92 18.17 18.65
N ASP A 85 3.86 18.93 19.20
CA ASP A 85 3.74 19.55 20.52
C ASP A 85 3.43 21.04 20.32
N ALA A 86 2.29 21.50 20.86
CA ALA A 86 1.81 22.88 20.73
C ALA A 86 1.25 23.39 22.05
N ALA A 87 1.30 24.70 22.25
CA ALA A 87 0.58 25.37 23.36
C ALA A 87 -0.92 25.44 23.05
N ASP A 88 -1.25 25.57 21.78
CA ASP A 88 -2.60 25.81 21.29
C ASP A 88 -3.32 24.46 21.00
N PRO A 89 -4.62 24.32 21.28
CA PRO A 89 -5.37 23.11 20.93
C PRO A 89 -5.56 23.05 19.40
N LEU A 90 -5.22 21.92 18.80
CA LEU A 90 -5.26 21.71 17.34
C LEU A 90 -6.16 20.55 16.92
N ASP A 91 -6.98 20.01 17.81
CA ASP A 91 -7.81 18.82 17.60
C ASP A 91 -8.68 18.94 16.35
N ASP A 92 -9.49 20.01 16.24
CA ASP A 92 -10.41 20.24 15.13
C ASP A 92 -9.69 20.32 13.76
N VAL A 93 -8.44 20.77 13.77
CA VAL A 93 -7.67 20.92 12.52
C VAL A 93 -7.07 19.59 12.12
N ILE A 94 -6.53 18.83 13.07
CA ILE A 94 -5.96 17.52 12.82
C ILE A 94 -7.04 16.57 12.32
N GLU A 95 -8.26 16.63 12.86
CA GLU A 95 -9.42 15.88 12.38
C GLU A 95 -9.80 16.26 10.94
N ARG A 96 -9.81 17.55 10.60
CA ARG A 96 -10.06 18.01 9.22
C ARG A 96 -8.98 17.55 8.24
N LEU A 97 -7.72 17.44 8.69
CA LEU A 97 -6.63 16.84 7.93
C LEU A 97 -6.89 15.35 7.65
N GLY A 98 -7.84 14.72 8.36
CA GLY A 98 -8.23 13.32 8.17
C GLY A 98 -7.12 12.34 8.55
N PHE A 99 -6.25 12.73 9.48
CA PHE A 99 -5.26 11.83 10.07
C PHE A 99 -5.81 11.13 11.30
N SER A 100 -5.40 9.89 11.49
CA SER A 100 -5.56 9.22 12.77
C SER A 100 -4.52 9.79 13.74
N TYR A 101 -4.96 10.23 14.91
CA TYR A 101 -4.07 10.74 15.95
C TYR A 101 -4.45 10.21 17.33
N THR A 102 -3.50 10.25 18.24
CA THR A 102 -3.71 10.07 19.68
C THR A 102 -3.23 11.31 20.41
N ILE A 103 -3.92 11.66 21.49
CA ILE A 103 -3.46 12.71 22.39
C ILE A 103 -2.50 12.07 23.38
N ASP A 104 -1.27 12.53 23.39
CA ASP A 104 -0.21 12.06 24.28
C ASP A 104 0.08 13.13 25.36
N GLU A 105 0.80 12.77 26.41
CA GLU A 105 1.38 13.75 27.30
C GLU A 105 2.54 14.47 26.61
N PRO A 106 2.68 15.81 26.78
CA PRO A 106 3.82 16.53 26.24
C PRO A 106 5.13 15.95 26.74
N ARG A 107 6.00 15.58 25.81
CA ARG A 107 7.26 14.93 26.16
C ARG A 107 8.31 15.95 26.57
N ASP A 108 9.01 15.67 27.65
CA ASP A 108 10.18 16.42 28.02
C ASP A 108 11.25 16.37 26.93
N ALA A 109 11.97 17.47 26.79
CA ALA A 109 13.16 17.51 25.96
C ALA A 109 14.13 16.42 26.39
N LEU A 110 14.87 15.85 25.42
CA LEU A 110 15.96 14.91 25.72
C LEU A 110 16.82 15.43 26.87
N THR A 111 16.87 14.69 27.98
CA THR A 111 17.69 15.07 29.12
C THR A 111 19.14 14.78 28.81
N VAL A 112 19.91 15.86 28.56
CA VAL A 112 21.35 15.77 28.34
C VAL A 112 22.06 15.59 29.67
N THR A 113 22.62 14.39 29.89
CA THR A 113 23.36 14.06 31.12
C THR A 113 24.81 14.52 31.08
N ALA A 114 25.40 14.56 29.88
CA ALA A 114 26.75 15.09 29.68
C ALA A 114 26.88 15.70 28.29
N GLN A 115 27.62 16.80 28.15
CA GLN A 115 27.90 17.45 26.88
C GLN A 115 29.39 17.43 26.58
N GLY A 116 29.75 16.91 25.40
CA GLY A 116 31.06 17.02 24.78
C GLY A 116 31.15 18.22 23.81
N VAL A 117 32.28 18.37 23.15
CA VAL A 117 32.46 19.43 22.13
C VAL A 117 31.60 19.21 20.90
N ARG A 118 31.36 17.97 20.49
CA ARG A 118 30.65 17.58 19.27
C ARG A 118 29.54 16.56 19.49
N ASP A 119 29.36 16.09 20.71
CA ASP A 119 28.41 15.06 21.09
C ASP A 119 27.82 15.33 22.47
N PHE A 120 26.82 14.56 22.84
CA PHE A 120 26.21 14.56 24.17
C PHE A 120 25.86 13.15 24.60
N ALA A 121 25.65 12.93 25.88
CA ALA A 121 25.04 11.72 26.40
C ALA A 121 23.64 12.04 26.91
N CYS A 122 22.71 11.12 26.71
CA CYS A 122 21.34 11.21 27.21
C CYS A 122 20.87 9.82 27.68
N VAL A 123 19.79 9.80 28.45
CA VAL A 123 19.13 8.57 28.86
C VAL A 123 17.81 8.47 28.06
N VAL A 124 17.61 7.33 27.42
CA VAL A 124 16.39 6.97 26.70
C VAL A 124 15.99 5.57 27.16
N ASP A 125 14.78 5.42 27.67
CA ASP A 125 14.24 4.14 28.20
C ASP A 125 15.22 3.43 29.17
N GLY A 126 15.80 4.21 30.07
CA GLY A 126 16.75 3.69 31.08
C GLY A 126 18.16 3.38 30.56
N SER A 127 18.40 3.50 29.27
CA SER A 127 19.70 3.22 28.64
C SER A 127 20.46 4.52 28.32
N THR A 128 21.77 4.54 28.59
CA THR A 128 22.63 5.67 28.21
C THR A 128 22.99 5.58 26.73
N LEU A 129 22.60 6.59 25.96
CA LEU A 129 22.97 6.75 24.55
C LEU A 129 23.90 7.93 24.35
N TYR A 130 24.76 7.82 23.36
CA TYR A 130 25.56 8.93 22.85
C TYR A 130 24.88 9.53 21.64
N GLY A 131 24.61 10.85 21.68
CA GLY A 131 23.92 11.57 20.63
C GLY A 131 24.80 12.64 19.98
N ARG A 132 24.44 13.00 18.77
CA ARG A 132 24.96 14.18 18.08
C ARG A 132 23.83 14.93 17.43
N ALA A 133 23.72 16.21 17.79
CA ALA A 133 22.73 17.13 17.25
C ALA A 133 23.33 17.99 16.14
N TYR A 134 22.54 18.21 15.11
CA TYR A 134 22.86 19.01 13.95
C TYR A 134 21.76 20.03 13.74
N THR A 135 22.14 21.25 13.31
CA THR A 135 21.18 22.22 12.80
C THR A 135 21.39 22.40 11.30
N VAL A 136 20.27 22.47 10.54
CA VAL A 136 20.27 22.72 9.09
C VAL A 136 20.46 24.22 8.86
N TYR A 137 21.58 24.63 8.25
CA TYR A 137 21.87 26.04 7.98
C TYR A 137 21.99 26.39 6.50
N GLY A 138 21.77 25.44 5.61
CA GLY A 138 21.76 25.65 4.16
C GLY A 138 20.93 24.57 3.46
N ALA A 139 20.20 25.01 2.44
CA ALA A 139 19.33 24.16 1.64
C ALA A 139 19.52 24.47 0.15
N PRO A 140 19.09 23.57 -0.77
CA PRO A 140 19.03 23.85 -2.22
C PRO A 140 18.17 25.08 -2.54
N ALA A 141 18.39 25.67 -3.71
CA ALA A 141 17.64 26.85 -4.15
C ALA A 141 16.16 26.55 -4.45
N ILE A 142 15.84 25.31 -4.80
CA ILE A 142 14.48 24.83 -5.05
C ILE A 142 14.23 23.66 -4.10
N LEU A 143 13.15 23.74 -3.33
CA LEU A 143 12.76 22.70 -2.38
C LEU A 143 11.37 22.17 -2.76
N PRO A 144 11.22 20.87 -2.92
CA PRO A 144 9.91 20.27 -3.17
C PRO A 144 9.03 20.31 -1.92
N PRO A 145 7.71 20.11 -2.06
CA PRO A 145 6.84 19.86 -0.93
C PRO A 145 7.36 18.71 -0.07
N ALA A 146 7.21 18.82 1.24
CA ALA A 146 7.67 17.82 2.21
C ALA A 146 9.19 17.51 2.17
N TRP A 147 10.00 18.46 1.76
CA TRP A 147 11.47 18.34 1.73
C TRP A 147 12.08 17.88 3.07
N VAL A 148 11.49 18.28 4.18
CA VAL A 148 11.97 17.87 5.52
C VAL A 148 11.94 16.35 5.72
N HIS A 149 11.06 15.64 5.03
CA HIS A 149 11.02 14.19 5.09
C HIS A 149 12.25 13.55 4.43
N ASP A 150 12.77 14.13 3.35
CA ASP A 150 14.01 13.66 2.70
C ASP A 150 15.20 13.90 3.64
N VAL A 151 15.23 15.05 4.31
CA VAL A 151 16.24 15.35 5.33
C VAL A 151 16.15 14.38 6.50
N PHE A 152 14.92 14.06 6.96
CA PHE A 152 14.68 13.11 8.05
C PHE A 152 15.30 11.74 7.78
N ASN A 153 15.27 11.24 6.56
CA ASN A 153 15.85 9.94 6.21
C ASN A 153 17.38 9.82 6.48
N THR A 154 18.03 10.94 6.79
CA THR A 154 19.43 10.97 7.19
C THR A 154 19.64 10.86 8.70
N PHE A 155 18.59 11.08 9.50
CA PHE A 155 18.63 11.17 10.96
C PHE A 155 17.74 10.10 11.60
N HIS A 156 17.99 9.80 12.87
CA HIS A 156 17.10 8.95 13.68
C HIS A 156 15.91 9.74 14.19
N ARG A 157 16.09 11.05 14.45
CA ARG A 157 15.04 12.00 14.84
C ARG A 157 15.29 13.33 14.14
N LEU A 158 14.22 13.97 13.67
CA LEU A 158 14.24 15.35 13.18
C LEU A 158 13.24 16.16 13.97
N GLN A 159 13.64 17.36 14.38
CA GLN A 159 12.75 18.33 15.03
C GLN A 159 12.67 19.59 14.20
N ILE A 160 11.45 20.07 14.02
CA ILE A 160 11.11 21.32 13.35
C ILE A 160 10.44 22.20 14.39
N HIS A 161 11.11 23.26 14.79
CA HIS A 161 10.51 24.27 15.64
C HIS A 161 9.96 25.36 14.75
N VAL A 162 8.65 25.63 14.83
CA VAL A 162 7.97 26.64 14.03
C VAL A 162 7.26 27.61 14.94
N ALA A 163 7.37 28.91 14.66
CA ALA A 163 6.71 29.96 15.43
C ALA A 163 6.16 31.03 14.49
N PRO A 164 4.93 31.52 14.73
CA PRO A 164 4.43 32.68 14.02
C PRO A 164 5.27 33.92 14.39
N VAL A 165 5.45 34.81 13.44
CA VAL A 165 6.20 36.05 13.62
C VAL A 165 5.25 37.21 13.37
N ARG A 166 5.20 38.18 14.34
CA ARG A 166 4.39 39.38 14.17
C ARG A 166 4.82 40.14 12.92
N PRO A 167 3.89 40.69 12.13
CA PRO A 167 4.22 41.41 10.89
C PRO A 167 5.30 42.47 11.07
N ASP A 168 5.21 43.29 12.11
CA ASP A 168 6.19 44.37 12.39
C ASP A 168 7.59 43.82 12.67
N ASP A 169 7.68 42.71 13.42
CA ASP A 169 8.96 42.04 13.69
C ASP A 169 9.54 41.40 12.44
N ALA A 170 8.70 40.80 11.59
CA ALA A 170 9.11 40.26 10.31
C ALA A 170 9.64 41.34 9.36
N LEU A 171 8.91 42.46 9.24
CA LEU A 171 9.32 43.60 8.44
C LEU A 171 10.67 44.16 8.90
N ARG A 172 10.81 44.42 10.22
CA ARG A 172 12.08 44.89 10.81
C ARG A 172 13.25 43.95 10.55
N LYS A 173 13.04 42.63 10.65
CA LYS A 173 14.05 41.62 10.32
C LYS A 173 14.44 41.65 8.84
N MET A 174 13.49 41.88 7.95
CA MET A 174 13.75 41.99 6.52
C MET A 174 14.49 43.25 6.14
N GLU A 175 14.12 44.40 6.76
CA GLU A 175 14.84 45.68 6.57
C GLU A 175 16.32 45.53 6.94
N ASN A 176 16.58 44.99 8.12
CA ASN A 176 17.96 44.75 8.56
C ASN A 176 18.73 43.85 7.57
N ARG A 177 18.06 42.83 6.98
CA ARG A 177 18.67 41.96 5.99
C ARG A 177 18.88 42.66 4.65
N GLU A 178 17.93 43.45 4.21
CA GLU A 178 18.05 44.22 2.97
C GLU A 178 19.23 45.19 3.09
N LEU A 179 19.41 45.87 4.23
CA LEU A 179 20.55 46.74 4.49
C LEU A 179 21.88 45.98 4.45
N LEU A 180 21.96 44.81 5.08
CA LEU A 180 23.16 43.98 5.05
C LEU A 180 23.58 43.54 3.64
N TYR A 181 22.61 43.13 2.82
CA TYR A 181 22.91 42.69 1.45
C TYR A 181 23.10 43.84 0.46
N SER A 182 22.45 44.98 0.65
CA SER A 182 22.63 46.16 -0.19
C SER A 182 23.97 46.87 0.06
N GLY A 183 24.50 46.77 1.27
CA GLY A 183 25.82 47.29 1.62
C GLY A 183 26.99 46.53 1.00
N VAL A 184 26.76 45.30 0.50
CA VAL A 184 27.80 44.51 -0.17
C VAL A 184 27.82 44.90 -1.66
N ARG A 185 28.83 45.66 -2.08
CA ARG A 185 29.11 45.95 -3.50
C ARG A 185 29.51 44.67 -4.26
N THR A 186 28.52 43.90 -4.68
CA THR A 186 28.77 42.68 -5.44
C THR A 186 27.71 42.46 -6.53
N THR A 187 28.15 42.03 -7.67
CA THR A 187 27.32 41.64 -8.83
C THR A 187 26.94 40.17 -8.78
N ARG A 188 27.21 39.45 -7.68
CA ARG A 188 26.91 38.02 -7.57
C ARG A 188 25.41 37.78 -7.70
N ALA A 189 25.02 36.93 -8.66
CA ALA A 189 23.65 36.61 -8.98
C ALA A 189 22.85 36.04 -7.77
N ASP A 190 23.54 35.36 -6.83
CA ASP A 190 22.94 34.81 -5.62
C ASP A 190 22.49 35.90 -4.63
N ILE A 191 23.26 36.98 -4.51
CA ILE A 191 22.91 38.12 -3.63
C ILE A 191 21.75 38.93 -4.25
N GLN A 192 21.78 39.15 -5.55
CA GLN A 192 20.69 39.82 -6.25
C GLN A 192 19.38 39.03 -6.17
N LYS A 193 19.46 37.71 -6.24
CA LYS A 193 18.30 36.84 -6.01
C LYS A 193 17.75 37.00 -4.60
N LYS A 194 18.60 36.92 -3.58
CA LYS A 194 18.20 37.09 -2.17
C LYS A 194 17.54 38.46 -1.90
N LEU A 195 18.08 39.51 -2.50
CA LEU A 195 17.47 40.86 -2.37
C LEU A 195 16.07 40.89 -3.01
N ARG A 196 15.90 40.29 -4.16
CA ARG A 196 14.57 40.18 -4.80
C ARG A 196 13.58 39.38 -3.94
N ASP A 197 14.01 38.25 -3.40
CA ASP A 197 13.17 37.39 -2.54
C ASP A 197 12.77 38.16 -1.25
N ILE A 198 13.69 38.90 -0.65
CA ILE A 198 13.42 39.74 0.53
C ILE A 198 12.39 40.84 0.19
N ARG A 199 12.56 41.55 -0.91
CA ARG A 199 11.65 42.62 -1.32
C ARG A 199 10.27 42.13 -1.68
N ALA A 200 10.19 40.97 -2.32
CA ALA A 200 8.92 40.31 -2.65
C ALA A 200 8.16 39.95 -1.36
N LEU A 201 8.82 39.27 -0.41
CA LEU A 201 8.19 38.90 0.86
C LEU A 201 7.80 40.10 1.71
N LYS A 202 8.64 41.17 1.72
CA LYS A 202 8.32 42.41 2.41
C LYS A 202 7.03 43.02 1.87
N ARG A 203 6.88 43.12 0.53
CA ARG A 203 5.67 43.65 -0.10
C ARG A 203 4.42 42.81 0.23
N GLU A 204 4.51 41.51 0.22
CA GLU A 204 3.39 40.59 0.59
C GLU A 204 2.95 40.80 2.04
N LEU A 205 3.91 40.99 2.95
CA LEU A 205 3.63 41.30 4.38
C LEU A 205 3.03 42.69 4.59
N GLU A 206 3.55 43.71 3.90
CA GLU A 206 3.02 45.10 3.95
C GLU A 206 1.57 45.17 3.44
N LEU A 207 1.23 44.34 2.44
CA LEU A 207 -0.13 44.26 1.91
C LEU A 207 -1.07 43.37 2.75
N GLY A 208 -0.57 42.70 3.79
CA GLY A 208 -1.36 41.78 4.60
C GLY A 208 -1.76 40.47 3.87
N ASN A 209 -1.16 40.18 2.73
CA ASN A 209 -1.50 39.02 1.91
C ASN A 209 -0.92 37.71 2.43
N THR A 210 0.03 37.75 3.36
CA THR A 210 0.71 36.55 3.88
C THR A 210 1.05 36.67 5.35
N SER A 211 1.24 35.54 6.02
CA SER A 211 1.76 35.45 7.38
C SER A 211 3.21 34.97 7.35
N ALA A 212 4.03 35.46 8.27
CA ALA A 212 5.42 35.08 8.41
C ALA A 212 5.62 34.07 9.53
N PHE A 213 6.48 33.08 9.27
CA PHE A 213 6.88 32.08 10.26
C PHE A 213 8.40 31.98 10.35
N SER A 214 8.89 31.91 11.58
CA SER A 214 10.28 31.53 11.86
C SER A 214 10.35 30.03 12.11
N PHE A 215 11.38 29.36 11.61
CA PHE A 215 11.55 27.95 11.86
C PHE A 215 13.02 27.53 11.98
N ILE A 216 13.26 26.46 12.74
CA ILE A 216 14.55 25.81 12.94
C ILE A 216 14.39 24.33 12.66
N VAL A 217 15.33 23.72 11.92
CA VAL A 217 15.33 22.28 11.61
C VAL A 217 16.56 21.65 12.22
N ASN A 218 16.38 20.75 13.17
CA ASN A 218 17.43 20.05 13.89
C ASN A 218 17.33 18.53 13.68
N GLY A 219 18.45 17.91 13.35
CA GLY A 219 18.57 16.46 13.16
C GLY A 219 19.42 15.82 14.25
N PHE A 220 19.05 14.61 14.66
CA PHE A 220 19.73 13.86 15.73
C PHE A 220 20.09 12.46 15.27
N VAL A 221 21.29 12.03 15.61
CA VAL A 221 21.70 10.63 15.51
C VAL A 221 22.13 10.13 16.87
N PHE A 222 21.80 8.88 17.18
CA PHE A 222 22.09 8.23 18.45
C PHE A 222 22.86 6.93 18.21
N ALA A 223 23.71 6.56 19.17
CA ALA A 223 24.49 5.34 19.12
C ALA A 223 24.72 4.81 20.54
N THR A 224 24.97 3.53 20.67
CA THR A 224 25.32 2.87 21.94
C THR A 224 26.77 3.17 22.34
N SER A 225 27.60 3.58 21.39
CA SER A 225 29.03 3.90 21.62
C SER A 225 29.48 5.13 20.82
N ARG A 226 30.52 5.82 21.35
CA ARG A 226 31.16 6.92 20.63
C ARG A 226 31.87 6.49 19.33
N LYS A 227 32.26 5.23 19.20
CA LYS A 227 32.86 4.69 17.98
C LYS A 227 31.85 4.60 16.87
N GLU A 228 30.67 4.08 17.16
CA GLU A 228 29.53 4.01 16.26
C GLU A 228 29.07 5.42 15.84
N LEU A 229 28.94 6.34 16.80
CA LEU A 229 28.56 7.73 16.55
C LEU A 229 29.50 8.44 15.55
N ARG A 230 30.80 8.10 15.55
CA ARG A 230 31.78 8.59 14.56
C ARG A 230 31.52 8.04 13.16
N GLY A 231 31.04 6.80 13.05
CA GLY A 231 30.59 6.22 11.79
C GLY A 231 29.38 6.95 11.22
N LEU A 232 28.37 7.17 12.05
CA LEU A 232 27.15 7.91 11.69
C LEU A 232 27.45 9.34 11.21
N TYR A 233 28.44 10.02 11.77
CA TYR A 233 28.87 11.34 11.29
C TYR A 233 29.22 11.35 9.79
N ARG A 234 29.98 10.34 9.33
CA ARG A 234 30.37 10.22 7.91
C ARG A 234 29.14 9.99 7.03
N THR A 235 28.21 9.16 7.48
CA THR A 235 26.95 8.89 6.78
C THR A 235 26.10 10.16 6.67
N VAL A 236 25.92 10.91 7.76
CA VAL A 236 25.19 12.19 7.75
C VAL A 236 25.85 13.14 6.75
N LYS A 237 27.16 13.32 6.78
CA LYS A 237 27.87 14.23 5.86
C LYS A 237 27.70 13.83 4.39
N ARG A 238 27.79 12.53 4.10
CA ARG A 238 27.60 12.02 2.73
C ARG A 238 26.17 12.26 2.24
N ASN A 239 25.18 11.87 3.04
CA ASN A 239 23.77 11.94 2.64
C ASN A 239 23.29 13.39 2.50
N THR A 240 23.62 14.26 3.47
CA THR A 240 23.29 15.69 3.38
C THR A 240 24.01 16.38 2.23
N GLY A 241 25.26 15.99 1.95
CA GLY A 241 26.02 16.49 0.80
C GLY A 241 25.38 16.12 -0.54
N ALA A 242 24.91 14.88 -0.69
CA ALA A 242 24.19 14.43 -1.89
C ALA A 242 22.89 15.22 -2.15
N MET A 243 22.23 15.69 -1.09
CA MET A 243 21.01 16.52 -1.18
C MET A 243 21.31 18.03 -1.25
N ASN A 244 22.56 18.46 -1.30
CA ASN A 244 23.00 19.86 -1.18
C ASN A 244 22.48 20.54 0.11
N VAL A 245 22.27 19.77 1.18
CA VAL A 245 21.89 20.26 2.50
C VAL A 245 23.12 20.50 3.35
N ARG A 246 23.23 21.67 3.95
CA ARG A 246 24.34 22.03 4.84
C ARG A 246 23.92 21.93 6.29
N VAL A 247 24.64 21.11 7.06
CA VAL A 247 24.40 20.90 8.49
C VAL A 247 25.65 21.18 9.31
N THR A 248 25.48 21.70 10.52
CA THR A 248 26.56 21.88 11.49
C THR A 248 26.19 21.33 12.85
N THR A 249 27.20 20.88 13.59
CA THR A 249 27.03 20.37 14.96
C THR A 249 27.15 21.47 16.01
N SER A 250 27.51 22.68 15.64
CA SER A 250 27.72 23.84 16.54
C SER A 250 28.60 23.46 17.74
N LEU A 251 29.90 23.51 17.57
CA LEU A 251 30.90 23.08 18.57
C LEU A 251 30.61 23.68 19.96
N GLY A 252 30.58 22.85 21.00
CA GLY A 252 30.31 23.25 22.37
C GLY A 252 28.86 23.66 22.66
N ARG A 253 27.94 23.59 21.68
CA ARG A 253 26.54 24.01 21.82
C ARG A 253 25.51 22.88 21.59
N GLN A 254 25.91 21.64 21.86
CA GLN A 254 25.03 20.48 21.64
C GLN A 254 23.73 20.59 22.46
N LYS A 255 23.83 20.97 23.74
CA LYS A 255 22.67 21.19 24.60
C LYS A 255 21.72 22.27 24.06
N HIS A 256 22.26 23.35 23.51
CA HIS A 256 21.46 24.42 22.88
C HIS A 256 20.65 23.90 21.68
N ILE A 257 21.23 23.05 20.80
CA ILE A 257 20.49 22.44 19.69
C ILE A 257 19.44 21.47 20.23
N VAL A 258 19.74 20.65 21.22
CA VAL A 258 18.79 19.72 21.84
C VAL A 258 17.60 20.47 22.44
N GLN A 259 17.84 21.67 22.98
CA GLN A 259 16.79 22.54 23.51
C GLN A 259 15.97 23.28 22.43
N GLY A 260 16.26 23.07 21.16
CA GLY A 260 15.53 23.65 20.03
C GLY A 260 16.19 24.87 19.39
N GLY A 261 17.34 25.33 19.92
CA GLY A 261 18.13 26.38 19.27
C GLY A 261 18.82 25.91 18.01
N GLY A 262 19.25 26.82 17.15
CA GLY A 262 19.91 26.44 15.90
C GLY A 262 19.85 27.53 14.83
N ALA A 263 20.12 27.16 13.59
CA ALA A 263 19.99 28.09 12.47
C ALA A 263 18.51 28.39 12.19
N SER A 264 18.14 29.64 12.40
CA SER A 264 16.77 30.13 12.21
C SER A 264 16.53 30.61 10.78
N TRP A 265 15.34 30.36 10.29
CA TRP A 265 14.86 30.70 8.97
C TRP A 265 13.54 31.47 9.09
N LEU A 266 13.29 32.42 8.17
CA LEU A 266 12.05 33.13 8.03
C LEU A 266 11.44 32.87 6.67
N GLY A 267 10.14 32.64 6.60
CA GLY A 267 9.43 32.41 5.35
C GLY A 267 7.96 32.78 5.42
N ALA A 268 7.36 33.02 4.26
CA ALA A 268 5.91 33.18 4.12
C ALA A 268 5.19 31.85 4.31
N ILE A 269 3.89 31.90 4.66
CA ILE A 269 3.06 30.71 4.88
C ILE A 269 3.09 29.75 3.69
N HIS A 270 2.98 30.24 2.45
CA HIS A 270 3.00 29.42 1.26
C HIS A 270 4.34 28.70 1.02
N SER A 271 5.44 29.22 1.59
CA SER A 271 6.74 28.57 1.56
C SER A 271 6.88 27.44 2.59
N MET A 272 5.94 27.32 3.52
CA MET A 272 5.98 26.28 4.57
C MET A 272 5.65 24.88 4.04
N HIS A 273 5.21 24.72 2.78
CA HIS A 273 5.02 23.41 2.14
C HIS A 273 6.25 22.51 2.23
N VAL A 274 7.45 23.09 2.31
CA VAL A 274 8.72 22.36 2.46
C VAL A 274 8.82 21.65 3.83
N LEU A 275 8.12 22.17 4.83
CA LEU A 275 8.10 21.64 6.20
C LEU A 275 6.99 20.62 6.42
N TYR A 276 6.16 20.31 5.41
CA TYR A 276 5.08 19.33 5.55
C TYR A 276 5.61 17.99 6.06
N PRO A 277 5.25 17.56 7.28
CA PRO A 277 5.91 16.43 7.92
C PRO A 277 5.14 15.12 7.75
N PHE A 278 3.86 15.21 7.35
CA PHE A 278 2.93 14.07 7.34
C PHE A 278 3.08 13.23 6.07
N VAL A 279 4.28 12.70 5.86
CA VAL A 279 4.61 11.86 4.72
C VAL A 279 5.00 10.49 5.21
N SER A 280 4.22 9.49 4.87
CA SER A 280 4.61 8.09 5.00
C SER A 280 4.55 7.43 3.65
N SER A 281 5.39 6.48 3.42
CA SER A 281 5.26 5.48 2.36
C SER A 281 4.92 4.10 2.93
N ASP A 282 4.62 4.01 4.23
CA ASP A 282 4.16 2.78 4.88
C ASP A 282 2.63 2.70 4.87
N MET A 283 2.11 1.50 4.77
CA MET A 283 0.68 1.21 4.89
C MET A 283 0.44 0.56 6.25
N LEU A 284 -0.18 1.31 7.15
CA LEU A 284 -0.41 0.90 8.54
C LEU A 284 -1.90 0.91 8.84
N GLU A 285 -2.64 0.00 8.25
CA GLU A 285 -4.09 -0.08 8.36
C GLU A 285 -4.51 -1.00 9.52
N ALA A 286 -4.04 -0.68 10.71
CA ALA A 286 -4.44 -1.36 11.95
C ALA A 286 -5.78 -0.77 12.48
N PRO A 287 -6.53 -1.50 13.34
CA PRO A 287 -6.25 -2.84 13.88
C PRO A 287 -6.72 -4.00 13.00
N ASN A 288 -7.53 -3.74 11.97
CA ASN A 288 -8.22 -4.79 11.20
C ASN A 288 -7.40 -5.34 10.04
N GLY A 289 -6.33 -4.67 9.64
CA GLY A 289 -5.47 -5.06 8.53
C GLY A 289 -4.67 -6.34 8.82
N VAL A 290 -4.22 -6.99 7.76
CA VAL A 290 -3.30 -8.14 7.82
C VAL A 290 -1.92 -7.69 7.36
N MET A 291 -0.88 -8.15 8.04
CA MET A 291 0.49 -7.89 7.63
C MET A 291 0.78 -8.63 6.33
N LEU A 292 1.27 -7.92 5.30
CA LEU A 292 1.66 -8.51 4.03
C LEU A 292 3.18 -8.68 3.91
N GLY A 293 3.94 -7.80 4.52
CA GLY A 293 5.39 -7.82 4.38
C GLY A 293 6.02 -6.49 4.75
N ARG A 294 7.15 -6.19 4.11
CA ARG A 294 7.98 -5.01 4.40
C ARG A 294 8.09 -4.11 3.18
N ASN A 295 7.88 -2.82 3.39
CA ASN A 295 8.08 -1.79 2.37
C ASN A 295 9.55 -1.78 1.92
N LEU A 296 9.80 -1.78 0.61
CA LEU A 296 11.16 -1.80 0.06
C LEU A 296 11.91 -0.48 0.27
N ASP A 297 11.18 0.62 0.36
CA ASP A 297 11.79 1.96 0.45
C ASP A 297 12.04 2.37 1.91
N THR A 298 11.10 2.08 2.82
CA THR A 298 11.18 2.49 4.23
C THR A 298 11.63 1.39 5.17
N GLN A 299 11.56 0.13 4.73
CA GLN A 299 11.73 -1.07 5.55
C GLN A 299 10.67 -1.22 6.67
N GLY A 300 9.65 -0.38 6.67
CA GLY A 300 8.51 -0.46 7.58
C GLY A 300 7.52 -1.57 7.20
N PRO A 301 6.60 -1.93 8.10
CA PRO A 301 5.59 -2.95 7.85
C PRO A 301 4.55 -2.45 6.84
N VAL A 302 3.99 -3.41 6.08
CA VAL A 302 2.83 -3.18 5.22
C VAL A 302 1.66 -3.96 5.81
N ILE A 303 0.75 -3.23 6.46
CA ILE A 303 -0.48 -3.76 7.07
C ILE A 303 -1.65 -3.30 6.21
N TYR A 304 -2.34 -4.24 5.59
CA TYR A 304 -3.39 -4.00 4.61
C TYR A 304 -4.75 -4.41 5.16
N ASP A 305 -5.73 -3.49 5.11
CA ASP A 305 -7.13 -3.77 5.48
C ASP A 305 -8.04 -3.69 4.25
N VAL A 306 -8.63 -4.82 3.90
CA VAL A 306 -9.58 -4.93 2.80
C VAL A 306 -10.84 -4.09 3.02
N ASN A 307 -11.23 -3.81 4.28
CA ASN A 307 -12.43 -3.01 4.57
C ASN A 307 -12.31 -1.56 4.11
N LEU A 308 -11.09 -1.04 4.01
CA LEU A 308 -10.81 0.32 3.57
C LEU A 308 -10.86 0.47 2.03
N ARG A 309 -11.11 -0.60 1.31
CA ARG A 309 -11.11 -0.62 -0.15
C ARG A 309 -12.49 -0.24 -0.73
N LYS A 310 -12.48 0.36 -1.94
CA LYS A 310 -13.72 0.65 -2.68
C LYS A 310 -14.52 -0.60 -3.00
N ASN A 311 -13.81 -1.68 -3.32
CA ASN A 311 -14.32 -3.05 -3.37
C ASN A 311 -13.29 -4.00 -2.75
N HIS A 312 -13.71 -5.22 -2.45
CA HIS A 312 -12.87 -6.19 -1.76
C HIS A 312 -12.11 -7.12 -2.73
N ASN A 313 -12.08 -6.78 -4.02
CA ASN A 313 -11.45 -7.62 -5.02
C ASN A 313 -9.94 -7.44 -5.03
N VAL A 314 -9.21 -8.54 -5.17
CA VAL A 314 -7.74 -8.58 -5.22
C VAL A 314 -7.29 -9.22 -6.52
N PHE A 315 -6.48 -8.53 -7.29
CA PHE A 315 -5.89 -9.04 -8.51
C PHE A 315 -4.37 -9.24 -8.33
N THR A 316 -3.88 -10.43 -8.60
CA THR A 316 -2.45 -10.75 -8.49
C THR A 316 -1.90 -11.17 -9.85
N ALA A 317 -0.89 -10.48 -10.36
CA ALA A 317 -0.26 -10.80 -11.62
C ALA A 317 1.27 -10.87 -11.53
N GLY A 318 1.88 -11.76 -12.32
CA GLY A 318 3.33 -11.91 -12.37
C GLY A 318 3.73 -13.20 -13.10
N THR A 319 4.97 -13.31 -13.51
CA THR A 319 5.51 -14.50 -14.19
C THR A 319 5.61 -15.70 -13.24
N THR A 320 5.80 -16.88 -13.82
CA THR A 320 6.11 -18.09 -13.04
C THR A 320 7.36 -17.87 -12.18
N GLY A 321 7.30 -18.27 -10.91
CA GLY A 321 8.40 -18.11 -9.96
C GLY A 321 8.54 -16.70 -9.36
N SER A 322 7.68 -15.73 -9.71
CA SER A 322 7.68 -14.38 -9.11
C SER A 322 7.20 -14.37 -7.65
N GLY A 323 6.47 -15.40 -7.21
CA GLY A 323 5.94 -15.53 -5.84
C GLY A 323 4.43 -15.31 -5.70
N LYS A 324 3.65 -15.31 -6.79
CA LYS A 324 2.18 -15.10 -6.76
C LYS A 324 1.47 -16.02 -5.77
N SER A 325 1.61 -17.33 -5.95
CA SER A 325 0.93 -18.34 -5.10
C SER A 325 1.36 -18.23 -3.64
N PHE A 326 2.64 -17.90 -3.39
CA PHE A 326 3.14 -17.63 -2.05
C PHE A 326 2.43 -16.41 -1.43
N THR A 327 2.35 -15.30 -2.16
CA THR A 327 1.70 -14.06 -1.71
C THR A 327 0.21 -14.29 -1.42
N ASN A 328 -0.48 -14.98 -2.32
CA ASN A 328 -1.89 -15.31 -2.13
C ASN A 328 -2.11 -16.26 -0.94
N LYS A 329 -1.22 -17.23 -0.70
CA LYS A 329 -1.26 -18.12 0.47
C LYS A 329 -1.09 -17.34 1.78
N VAL A 330 -0.16 -16.37 1.82
CA VAL A 330 0.04 -15.49 2.99
C VAL A 330 -1.22 -14.65 3.25
N LEU A 331 -1.76 -14.02 2.22
CA LEU A 331 -2.98 -13.21 2.34
C LEU A 331 -4.16 -14.06 2.84
N LEU A 332 -4.40 -15.21 2.18
CA LEU A 332 -5.47 -16.15 2.53
C LEU A 332 -5.37 -16.60 3.98
N LYS A 333 -4.21 -17.11 4.39
CA LYS A 333 -3.99 -17.64 5.75
C LYS A 333 -4.27 -16.59 6.81
N ARG A 334 -3.66 -15.41 6.68
CA ARG A 334 -3.78 -14.32 7.66
C ARG A 334 -5.19 -13.75 7.70
N PHE A 335 -5.88 -13.71 6.56
CA PHE A 335 -7.26 -13.28 6.51
C PHE A 335 -8.19 -14.28 7.23
N LEU A 336 -8.02 -15.60 6.99
CA LEU A 336 -8.81 -16.64 7.66
C LEU A 336 -8.54 -16.73 9.17
N GLU A 337 -7.30 -16.50 9.59
CA GLU A 337 -6.96 -16.43 11.03
C GLU A 337 -7.67 -15.28 11.73
N LYS A 338 -7.75 -14.14 11.06
CA LYS A 338 -8.40 -12.95 11.60
C LYS A 338 -9.93 -13.07 11.60
N ARG A 339 -10.48 -13.83 10.64
CA ARG A 339 -11.93 -14.02 10.44
C ARG A 339 -12.24 -15.53 10.27
N PRO A 340 -12.25 -16.31 11.36
CA PRO A 340 -12.36 -17.78 11.30
C PRO A 340 -13.68 -18.28 10.71
N ASP A 341 -14.78 -17.50 10.81
CA ASP A 341 -16.12 -17.89 10.29
C ASP A 341 -16.30 -17.60 8.79
N THR A 342 -15.23 -17.21 8.10
CA THR A 342 -15.27 -16.91 6.67
C THR A 342 -15.56 -18.17 5.85
N MET A 343 -16.57 -18.10 4.97
CA MET A 343 -16.69 -19.08 3.87
C MET A 343 -15.50 -18.92 2.95
N CYS A 344 -14.84 -20.01 2.59
CA CYS A 344 -13.64 -19.96 1.76
C CYS A 344 -13.63 -21.06 0.70
N ILE A 345 -13.59 -20.67 -0.58
CA ILE A 345 -13.42 -21.59 -1.70
C ILE A 345 -12.17 -21.14 -2.48
N VAL A 346 -11.23 -22.06 -2.61
CA VAL A 346 -10.02 -21.89 -3.44
C VAL A 346 -10.15 -22.79 -4.67
N ILE A 347 -10.14 -22.19 -5.86
CA ILE A 347 -10.14 -22.90 -7.15
C ILE A 347 -8.69 -23.01 -7.60
N ASP A 348 -8.16 -24.22 -7.59
CA ASP A 348 -6.74 -24.54 -7.68
C ASP A 348 -6.46 -25.46 -8.88
N PRO A 349 -6.29 -24.91 -10.09
CA PRO A 349 -6.04 -25.73 -11.29
C PRO A 349 -4.73 -26.52 -11.25
N GLN A 350 -3.72 -26.04 -10.54
CA GLN A 350 -2.39 -26.66 -10.49
C GLN A 350 -2.13 -27.53 -9.25
N GLY A 351 -3.05 -27.51 -8.26
CA GLY A 351 -2.90 -28.25 -7.01
C GLY A 351 -1.92 -27.63 -6.01
N GLU A 352 -1.53 -26.37 -6.20
CA GLU A 352 -0.56 -25.68 -5.34
C GLU A 352 -1.11 -25.36 -3.94
N TYR A 353 -2.41 -25.12 -3.81
CA TYR A 353 -3.08 -24.82 -2.52
C TYR A 353 -3.60 -26.10 -1.85
N ALA A 354 -3.97 -27.11 -2.63
CA ALA A 354 -4.51 -28.36 -2.13
C ALA A 354 -3.54 -29.10 -1.19
N GLU A 355 -2.23 -29.00 -1.44
CA GLU A 355 -1.19 -29.54 -0.56
C GLU A 355 -1.16 -28.90 0.84
N HIS A 356 -1.73 -27.70 0.99
CA HIS A 356 -1.75 -26.92 2.23
C HIS A 356 -3.16 -26.73 2.80
N ALA A 357 -4.17 -27.42 2.28
CA ALA A 357 -5.58 -27.24 2.66
C ALA A 357 -5.79 -27.34 4.19
N GLU A 358 -5.24 -28.38 4.80
CA GLU A 358 -5.30 -28.60 6.27
C GLU A 358 -4.71 -27.42 7.06
N TYR A 359 -3.59 -26.84 6.60
CA TYR A 359 -2.95 -25.69 7.24
C TYR A 359 -3.81 -24.43 7.18
N PHE A 360 -4.63 -24.29 6.14
CA PHE A 360 -5.62 -23.21 6.02
C PHE A 360 -6.90 -23.49 6.82
N GLY A 361 -7.08 -24.70 7.32
CA GLY A 361 -8.34 -25.17 7.94
C GLY A 361 -9.44 -25.34 6.89
N LEU A 362 -9.07 -25.84 5.70
CA LEU A 362 -9.95 -26.08 4.55
C LEU A 362 -9.98 -27.57 4.22
N ASP A 363 -11.13 -28.06 3.75
CA ASP A 363 -11.24 -29.39 3.20
C ASP A 363 -10.53 -29.49 1.84
N ARG A 364 -9.92 -30.63 1.54
CA ARG A 364 -9.32 -30.89 0.23
C ARG A 364 -10.29 -31.67 -0.63
N VAL A 365 -10.63 -31.13 -1.79
CA VAL A 365 -11.43 -31.78 -2.81
C VAL A 365 -10.60 -31.88 -4.10
N GLU A 366 -10.34 -33.09 -4.56
CA GLU A 366 -9.68 -33.33 -5.83
C GLU A 366 -10.72 -33.78 -6.87
N VAL A 367 -10.91 -32.94 -7.88
CA VAL A 367 -11.85 -33.25 -8.97
C VAL A 367 -11.17 -34.18 -9.96
N SER A 368 -11.71 -35.40 -10.04
CA SER A 368 -11.25 -36.49 -10.89
C SER A 368 -12.38 -36.92 -11.83
N PRO A 369 -12.13 -37.16 -13.10
CA PRO A 369 -13.15 -37.58 -14.07
C PRO A 369 -13.93 -38.85 -13.68
N GLY A 370 -13.34 -39.69 -12.85
CA GLY A 370 -13.95 -40.96 -12.40
C GLY A 370 -14.95 -40.84 -11.25
N ARG A 371 -15.15 -39.65 -10.67
CA ARG A 371 -16.00 -39.43 -9.49
C ARG A 371 -17.15 -38.46 -9.74
N GLU A 372 -18.22 -38.60 -8.95
CA GLU A 372 -19.41 -37.76 -9.01
C GLU A 372 -19.27 -36.56 -8.08
N TYR A 373 -19.54 -35.35 -8.62
CA TYR A 373 -19.45 -34.07 -7.87
C TYR A 373 -20.72 -33.20 -7.98
N GLY A 374 -21.70 -33.61 -8.82
CA GLY A 374 -22.92 -32.84 -9.01
C GLY A 374 -22.71 -31.48 -9.67
N LEU A 375 -21.66 -31.32 -10.49
CA LEU A 375 -21.34 -30.08 -11.19
C LEU A 375 -22.08 -29.96 -12.54
N ASP A 376 -23.32 -30.47 -12.62
CA ASP A 376 -24.13 -30.29 -13.82
C ASP A 376 -24.44 -28.79 -14.05
N PRO A 377 -24.18 -28.25 -15.26
CA PRO A 377 -24.48 -26.86 -15.59
C PRO A 377 -25.91 -26.44 -15.23
N PHE A 378 -26.91 -27.28 -15.52
CA PHE A 378 -28.32 -26.98 -15.22
C PHE A 378 -28.63 -26.97 -13.72
N ALA A 379 -27.83 -27.64 -12.90
CA ALA A 379 -27.94 -27.57 -11.44
C ALA A 379 -27.08 -26.44 -10.83
N THR A 380 -26.09 -25.96 -11.57
CA THR A 380 -25.10 -25.01 -11.07
C THR A 380 -25.47 -23.56 -11.38
N PHE A 381 -26.04 -23.29 -12.56
CA PHE A 381 -26.49 -21.97 -12.97
C PHE A 381 -27.97 -21.74 -12.62
N ASP A 382 -28.32 -20.49 -12.37
CA ASP A 382 -29.71 -20.10 -12.03
C ASP A 382 -30.64 -20.06 -13.26
N SER A 383 -30.06 -20.08 -14.48
CA SER A 383 -30.78 -20.02 -15.75
C SER A 383 -30.41 -21.20 -16.64
N ALA A 384 -31.42 -21.95 -17.09
CA ALA A 384 -31.25 -23.01 -18.07
C ALA A 384 -30.64 -22.50 -19.40
N VAL A 385 -31.00 -21.26 -19.79
CA VAL A 385 -30.46 -20.60 -20.98
C VAL A 385 -28.94 -20.34 -20.79
N GLU A 386 -28.54 -19.87 -19.60
CA GLU A 386 -27.11 -19.65 -19.30
C GLU A 386 -26.31 -20.96 -19.34
N ALA A 387 -26.89 -22.05 -18.81
CA ALA A 387 -26.29 -23.39 -18.89
C ALA A 387 -26.12 -23.89 -20.34
N ALA A 388 -27.15 -23.71 -21.16
CA ALA A 388 -27.11 -24.07 -22.58
C ALA A 388 -26.08 -23.24 -23.36
N ASP A 389 -26.01 -21.95 -23.11
CA ASP A 389 -25.03 -21.05 -23.73
C ASP A 389 -23.60 -21.40 -23.36
N LEU A 390 -23.37 -21.74 -22.08
CA LEU A 390 -22.08 -22.22 -21.61
C LEU A 390 -21.65 -23.49 -22.33
N LEU A 391 -22.54 -24.49 -22.41
CA LEU A 391 -22.26 -25.74 -23.12
C LEU A 391 -21.96 -25.47 -24.60
N GLY A 392 -22.72 -24.55 -25.22
CA GLY A 392 -22.47 -24.14 -26.59
C GLY A 392 -21.11 -23.46 -26.79
N ALA A 393 -20.66 -22.67 -25.82
CA ALA A 393 -19.33 -22.06 -25.86
C ALA A 393 -18.22 -23.07 -25.60
N ALA A 394 -18.38 -23.92 -24.57
CA ALA A 394 -17.40 -24.90 -24.15
C ALA A 394 -17.14 -26.01 -25.21
N THR A 395 -18.16 -26.38 -25.97
CA THR A 395 -18.09 -27.39 -27.03
C THR A 395 -17.83 -26.79 -28.41
N ASN A 396 -17.64 -25.48 -28.52
CA ASN A 396 -17.51 -24.75 -29.79
C ASN A 396 -18.68 -25.07 -30.78
N ALA A 397 -19.89 -25.27 -30.23
CA ALA A 397 -21.08 -25.56 -31.03
C ALA A 397 -21.46 -24.39 -31.94
N PRO A 398 -21.81 -24.65 -33.23
CA PRO A 398 -22.28 -23.61 -34.15
C PRO A 398 -23.53 -22.91 -33.65
N ASN A 399 -23.76 -21.69 -34.12
CA ASN A 399 -24.92 -20.88 -33.70
C ASN A 399 -26.28 -21.56 -33.90
N GLN A 400 -26.40 -22.43 -34.92
CA GLN A 400 -27.62 -23.21 -35.16
C GLN A 400 -27.90 -24.19 -34.02
N ILE A 401 -26.86 -24.92 -33.56
CA ILE A 401 -26.97 -25.84 -32.44
C ILE A 401 -27.25 -25.09 -31.13
N ARG A 402 -26.56 -23.98 -30.90
CA ARG A 402 -26.83 -23.14 -29.72
C ARG A 402 -28.26 -22.62 -29.66
N LYS A 403 -28.85 -22.24 -30.81
CA LYS A 403 -30.25 -21.86 -30.91
C LYS A 403 -31.19 -23.03 -30.61
N GLU A 404 -30.90 -24.22 -31.10
CA GLU A 404 -31.62 -25.44 -30.78
C GLU A 404 -31.63 -25.67 -29.26
N TRP A 405 -30.45 -25.68 -28.63
CA TRP A 405 -30.34 -25.88 -27.17
C TRP A 405 -31.09 -24.83 -26.35
N ARG A 406 -31.04 -23.56 -26.75
CA ARG A 406 -31.82 -22.53 -26.11
C ARG A 406 -33.33 -22.77 -26.23
N SER A 407 -33.81 -23.36 -27.32
CA SER A 407 -35.23 -23.61 -27.50
C SER A 407 -35.78 -24.77 -26.67
N ILE A 408 -34.92 -25.69 -26.24
CA ILE A 408 -35.30 -26.88 -25.46
C ILE A 408 -34.84 -26.84 -24.01
N CYS A 409 -33.95 -25.88 -23.62
CA CYS A 409 -33.30 -25.87 -22.32
C CYS A 409 -34.26 -25.78 -21.14
N ASP A 410 -35.41 -25.11 -21.29
CA ASP A 410 -36.40 -24.98 -20.21
C ASP A 410 -37.11 -26.31 -19.86
N THR A 411 -37.02 -27.29 -20.74
CA THR A 411 -37.64 -28.62 -20.55
C THR A 411 -36.66 -29.66 -20.02
N VAL A 412 -35.38 -29.29 -19.88
CA VAL A 412 -34.31 -30.22 -19.46
C VAL A 412 -33.69 -29.74 -18.17
N HIS A 413 -33.18 -30.68 -17.37
CA HIS A 413 -32.63 -30.40 -16.04
C HIS A 413 -31.21 -30.92 -15.84
N SER A 414 -30.59 -31.40 -16.92
CA SER A 414 -29.22 -31.94 -16.89
C SER A 414 -28.59 -31.92 -18.28
N VAL A 415 -27.25 -32.04 -18.34
CA VAL A 415 -26.51 -32.22 -19.60
C VAL A 415 -26.97 -33.49 -20.30
N GLY A 416 -27.23 -34.57 -19.57
CA GLY A 416 -27.79 -35.82 -20.12
C GLY A 416 -29.18 -35.63 -20.72
N GLY A 417 -30.07 -34.87 -20.04
CA GLY A 417 -31.38 -34.51 -20.56
C GLY A 417 -31.30 -33.66 -21.83
N LEU A 418 -30.37 -32.70 -21.88
CA LEU A 418 -30.11 -31.90 -23.08
C LEU A 418 -29.65 -32.81 -24.26
N TYR A 419 -28.74 -33.74 -23.97
CA TYR A 419 -28.26 -34.69 -24.96
C TYR A 419 -29.42 -35.53 -25.57
N GLU A 420 -30.29 -36.09 -24.74
CA GLU A 420 -31.40 -36.91 -25.22
C GLU A 420 -32.43 -36.11 -26.03
N ALA A 421 -32.69 -34.86 -25.63
CA ALA A 421 -33.64 -33.95 -26.30
C ALA A 421 -33.07 -33.30 -27.58
N SER A 422 -31.80 -33.40 -27.84
CA SER A 422 -31.09 -32.77 -28.97
C SER A 422 -31.22 -33.56 -30.26
N SER A 423 -31.09 -32.90 -31.42
CA SER A 423 -30.96 -33.51 -32.72
C SER A 423 -29.64 -34.35 -32.82
N GLU A 424 -29.58 -35.33 -33.73
CA GLU A 424 -28.41 -36.16 -33.91
C GLU A 424 -27.15 -35.32 -34.25
N ALA A 425 -27.30 -34.23 -34.98
CA ALA A 425 -26.19 -33.29 -35.24
C ALA A 425 -25.70 -32.58 -33.96
N ALA A 426 -26.60 -32.20 -33.08
CA ALA A 426 -26.31 -31.53 -31.82
C ALA A 426 -25.73 -32.48 -30.76
N LYS A 427 -26.19 -33.74 -30.74
CA LYS A 427 -25.64 -34.81 -29.86
C LYS A 427 -24.15 -35.01 -30.02
N GLY A 428 -23.61 -34.84 -31.23
CA GLY A 428 -22.18 -34.97 -31.49
C GLY A 428 -21.33 -34.03 -30.63
N TYR A 429 -21.81 -32.81 -30.35
CA TYR A 429 -21.11 -31.83 -29.53
C TYR A 429 -21.17 -32.11 -28.01
N LEU A 430 -22.18 -32.88 -27.56
CA LEU A 430 -22.33 -33.25 -26.14
C LEU A 430 -21.82 -34.65 -25.82
N ALA A 431 -21.46 -35.43 -26.83
CA ALA A 431 -21.12 -36.83 -26.66
C ALA A 431 -20.01 -37.08 -25.63
N ASP A 432 -18.94 -36.28 -25.67
CA ASP A 432 -17.81 -36.40 -24.75
C ASP A 432 -18.18 -35.99 -23.31
N LEU A 433 -19.13 -35.06 -23.15
CA LEU A 433 -19.62 -34.64 -21.87
C LEU A 433 -20.58 -35.65 -21.21
N VAL A 434 -21.29 -36.46 -22.01
CA VAL A 434 -22.29 -37.39 -21.51
C VAL A 434 -21.77 -38.84 -21.44
N ARG A 435 -20.94 -39.24 -22.39
CA ARG A 435 -20.41 -40.63 -22.52
C ARG A 435 -18.92 -40.72 -22.24
N GLY A 436 -18.20 -39.60 -22.24
CA GLY A 436 -16.77 -39.54 -21.93
C GLY A 436 -16.45 -39.63 -20.45
N GLY A 437 -15.16 -39.62 -20.13
CA GLY A 437 -14.66 -39.72 -18.75
C GLY A 437 -15.15 -38.63 -17.83
N ILE A 438 -15.45 -37.41 -18.34
CA ILE A 438 -15.94 -36.28 -17.56
C ILE A 438 -17.43 -36.43 -17.13
N SER A 439 -18.20 -37.32 -17.77
CA SER A 439 -19.65 -37.44 -17.51
C SER A 439 -20.02 -37.68 -16.05
N ASN A 440 -19.16 -38.35 -15.31
CA ASN A 440 -19.38 -38.60 -13.87
C ASN A 440 -19.31 -37.32 -13.05
N VAL A 441 -18.51 -36.31 -13.43
CA VAL A 441 -18.38 -35.06 -12.70
C VAL A 441 -19.70 -34.31 -12.60
N PHE A 442 -20.58 -34.45 -13.60
CA PHE A 442 -21.91 -33.83 -13.62
C PHE A 442 -22.95 -34.58 -12.79
N ARG A 443 -22.71 -35.83 -12.46
CA ARG A 443 -23.66 -36.70 -11.73
C ARG A 443 -23.58 -36.47 -10.21
N GLY A 444 -24.65 -36.91 -9.53
CA GLY A 444 -24.76 -36.88 -8.08
C GLY A 444 -25.19 -35.52 -7.52
N ALA A 445 -25.06 -35.36 -6.21
CA ALA A 445 -25.30 -34.10 -5.52
C ALA A 445 -23.96 -33.39 -5.22
N PRO A 446 -23.94 -32.05 -5.23
CA PRO A 446 -22.73 -31.32 -4.86
C PRO A 446 -22.22 -31.72 -3.46
N ARG A 447 -21.00 -32.23 -3.38
CA ARG A 447 -20.35 -32.64 -2.11
C ARG A 447 -19.31 -31.61 -1.68
N PHE A 448 -19.73 -30.37 -1.60
CA PHE A 448 -18.84 -29.26 -1.31
C PHE A 448 -19.22 -28.60 0.03
N SER A 449 -18.20 -28.28 0.81
CA SER A 449 -18.34 -27.54 2.06
C SER A 449 -18.19 -26.03 1.85
N ASP A 450 -18.48 -25.25 2.89
CA ASP A 450 -18.24 -23.80 2.86
C ASP A 450 -16.76 -23.42 2.96
N ARG A 451 -15.89 -24.39 3.26
CA ARG A 451 -14.46 -24.15 3.49
C ARG A 451 -13.62 -25.23 2.83
N MET A 452 -13.17 -25.00 1.59
CA MET A 452 -12.47 -26.01 0.81
C MET A 452 -11.48 -25.44 -0.21
N VAL A 453 -10.54 -26.27 -0.58
CA VAL A 453 -9.69 -26.13 -1.77
C VAL A 453 -10.15 -27.17 -2.79
N ILE A 454 -10.52 -26.72 -3.98
CA ILE A 454 -10.92 -27.58 -5.09
C ILE A 454 -9.76 -27.65 -6.08
N SER A 455 -9.05 -28.76 -6.06
CA SER A 455 -7.97 -29.04 -7.01
C SER A 455 -8.51 -29.63 -8.31
N LEU A 456 -8.10 -29.04 -9.41
CA LEU A 456 -8.40 -29.51 -10.76
C LEU A 456 -7.15 -30.11 -11.46
N LYS A 457 -6.11 -30.42 -10.69
CA LYS A 457 -4.82 -30.92 -11.21
C LYS A 457 -4.94 -32.17 -12.10
N GLU A 458 -5.85 -33.07 -11.78
CA GLU A 458 -6.06 -34.27 -12.59
C GLU A 458 -6.71 -33.98 -13.95
N THR A 459 -7.23 -32.77 -14.15
CA THR A 459 -7.83 -32.30 -15.39
C THR A 459 -6.93 -31.34 -16.17
N ASP A 460 -5.71 -31.07 -15.69
CA ASP A 460 -4.76 -30.15 -16.30
C ASP A 460 -4.45 -30.55 -17.76
N GLY A 461 -4.56 -29.58 -18.65
CA GLY A 461 -4.33 -29.75 -20.07
C GLY A 461 -5.44 -30.51 -20.85
N GLN A 462 -6.53 -30.90 -20.18
CA GLN A 462 -7.68 -31.50 -20.85
C GLN A 462 -8.53 -30.44 -21.53
N GLU A 463 -9.22 -30.77 -22.61
CA GLU A 463 -10.04 -29.85 -23.40
C GLU A 463 -11.17 -29.19 -22.57
N TYR A 464 -11.69 -29.90 -21.58
CA TYR A 464 -12.78 -29.47 -20.71
C TYR A 464 -12.31 -28.76 -19.41
N GLU A 465 -11.01 -28.52 -19.22
CA GLU A 465 -10.46 -27.88 -18.01
C GLU A 465 -11.12 -26.51 -17.74
N GLY A 466 -11.21 -25.66 -18.77
CA GLY A 466 -11.83 -24.35 -18.68
C GLY A 466 -13.31 -24.40 -18.27
N LEU A 467 -14.03 -25.42 -18.78
CA LEU A 467 -15.43 -25.65 -18.40
C LEU A 467 -15.54 -26.01 -16.91
N LEU A 468 -14.70 -26.90 -16.41
CA LEU A 468 -14.70 -27.28 -14.99
C LEU A 468 -14.37 -26.11 -14.07
N ILE A 469 -13.36 -25.30 -14.41
CA ILE A 469 -13.04 -24.09 -13.64
C ILE A 469 -14.25 -23.17 -13.56
N LEU A 470 -14.94 -22.95 -14.68
CA LEU A 470 -16.13 -22.10 -14.73
C LEU A 470 -17.30 -22.67 -13.92
N LEU A 471 -17.54 -23.98 -13.97
CA LEU A 471 -18.59 -24.62 -13.17
C LEU A 471 -18.32 -24.52 -11.66
N VAL A 472 -17.07 -24.73 -11.25
CA VAL A 472 -16.67 -24.54 -9.85
C VAL A 472 -16.83 -23.07 -9.44
N LEU A 473 -16.48 -22.12 -10.30
CA LEU A 473 -16.64 -20.69 -10.06
C LEU A 473 -18.13 -20.31 -9.93
N ALA A 474 -18.98 -20.84 -10.82
CA ALA A 474 -20.43 -20.63 -10.76
C ALA A 474 -21.02 -21.23 -9.47
N TYR A 475 -20.61 -22.43 -9.08
CA TYR A 475 -20.96 -23.03 -7.81
C TYR A 475 -20.57 -22.12 -6.63
N ALA A 476 -19.32 -21.64 -6.61
CA ALA A 476 -18.85 -20.73 -5.58
C ALA A 476 -19.71 -19.45 -5.50
N TRP A 477 -20.06 -18.88 -6.66
CA TRP A 477 -20.91 -17.69 -6.73
C TRP A 477 -22.32 -17.94 -6.21
N ARG A 478 -22.95 -19.04 -6.60
CA ARG A 478 -24.24 -19.47 -6.06
C ARG A 478 -24.18 -19.58 -4.54
N ARG A 479 -23.13 -20.22 -4.01
CA ARG A 479 -22.94 -20.37 -2.56
C ARG A 479 -22.74 -19.03 -1.84
N VAL A 480 -22.03 -18.09 -2.45
CA VAL A 480 -21.89 -16.70 -1.96
C VAL A 480 -23.26 -16.02 -1.84
N ASN A 481 -24.18 -16.25 -2.80
CA ASN A 481 -25.51 -15.66 -2.83
C ASN A 481 -26.47 -16.28 -1.79
N GLU A 482 -26.34 -17.57 -1.52
CA GLU A 482 -27.15 -18.30 -0.53
C GLU A 482 -26.84 -17.89 0.91
N LEU A 483 -25.61 -17.50 1.19
CA LEU A 483 -25.16 -17.17 2.54
C LEU A 483 -25.52 -15.71 2.93
N PRO A 484 -25.70 -15.43 4.24
CA PRO A 484 -25.98 -14.07 4.72
C PRO A 484 -24.99 -13.04 4.20
N ALA A 485 -25.48 -11.90 3.72
CA ALA A 485 -24.62 -10.87 3.10
C ALA A 485 -23.50 -10.36 4.02
N LYS A 486 -23.75 -10.30 5.33
CA LYS A 486 -22.77 -9.83 6.33
C LYS A 486 -21.69 -10.86 6.69
N ARG A 487 -21.89 -12.16 6.39
CA ARG A 487 -20.85 -13.18 6.57
C ARG A 487 -19.76 -12.98 5.55
N TRP A 488 -18.51 -12.97 5.99
CA TRP A 488 -17.38 -12.87 5.08
C TRP A 488 -17.24 -14.10 4.21
N LYS A 489 -16.91 -13.88 2.95
CA LYS A 489 -16.61 -14.92 1.96
C LYS A 489 -15.27 -14.60 1.30
N PHE A 490 -14.51 -15.63 1.03
CA PHE A 490 -13.25 -15.54 0.30
C PHE A 490 -13.30 -16.55 -0.86
N VAL A 491 -13.24 -16.08 -2.08
CA VAL A 491 -13.13 -16.92 -3.27
C VAL A 491 -11.82 -16.57 -3.96
N LEU A 492 -10.93 -17.55 -4.08
CA LEU A 492 -9.68 -17.43 -4.80
C LEU A 492 -9.76 -18.24 -6.09
N LEU A 493 -9.50 -17.60 -7.21
CA LEU A 493 -9.33 -18.23 -8.50
C LEU A 493 -7.87 -18.08 -8.93
N ASP A 494 -7.13 -19.19 -8.90
CA ASP A 494 -5.76 -19.21 -9.41
C ASP A 494 -5.71 -19.54 -10.90
N GLU A 495 -4.68 -19.09 -11.59
CA GLU A 495 -4.44 -19.27 -13.03
C GLU A 495 -5.67 -18.98 -13.90
N ALA A 496 -6.35 -17.88 -13.64
CA ALA A 496 -7.62 -17.49 -14.27
C ALA A 496 -7.56 -17.40 -15.80
N TRP A 497 -6.39 -17.22 -16.40
CA TRP A 497 -6.20 -17.22 -17.86
C TRP A 497 -6.63 -18.55 -18.53
N ARG A 498 -6.64 -19.67 -17.78
CA ARG A 498 -7.00 -21.00 -18.32
C ARG A 498 -8.44 -21.08 -18.79
N MET A 499 -9.31 -20.22 -18.26
CA MET A 499 -10.71 -20.19 -18.66
C MET A 499 -11.03 -19.10 -19.69
N THR A 500 -10.07 -18.25 -20.10
CA THR A 500 -10.31 -17.12 -21.02
C THR A 500 -10.76 -17.53 -22.42
N LYS A 501 -10.54 -18.78 -22.82
CA LYS A 501 -11.03 -19.35 -24.08
C LYS A 501 -12.57 -19.46 -24.14
N ILE A 502 -13.27 -19.36 -23.01
CA ILE A 502 -14.72 -19.43 -22.88
C ILE A 502 -15.25 -18.03 -22.59
N ASP A 503 -15.92 -17.37 -23.54
CA ASP A 503 -16.43 -15.99 -23.38
C ASP A 503 -17.29 -15.78 -22.13
N HIS A 504 -18.05 -16.79 -21.72
CA HIS A 504 -18.86 -16.77 -20.50
C HIS A 504 -18.05 -16.62 -19.22
N SER A 505 -16.80 -17.06 -19.21
CA SER A 505 -15.93 -17.04 -18.03
C SER A 505 -15.60 -15.63 -17.59
N ILE A 506 -15.25 -14.79 -18.54
CA ILE A 506 -14.86 -13.40 -18.28
C ILE A 506 -16.07 -12.60 -17.77
N ARG A 507 -17.25 -12.84 -18.36
CA ARG A 507 -18.51 -12.22 -17.87
C ARG A 507 -18.79 -12.61 -16.43
N LYS A 508 -18.56 -13.89 -16.06
CA LYS A 508 -18.78 -14.39 -14.69
C LYS A 508 -17.80 -13.75 -13.69
N ILE A 509 -16.53 -13.64 -14.05
CA ILE A 509 -15.53 -12.88 -13.25
C ILE A 509 -15.99 -11.43 -13.06
N GLY A 510 -16.42 -10.75 -14.13
CA GLY A 510 -16.92 -9.39 -14.06
C GLY A 510 -18.18 -9.24 -13.20
N GLU A 511 -19.11 -10.18 -13.25
CA GLU A 511 -20.30 -10.21 -12.40
C GLU A 511 -19.93 -10.32 -10.93
N MET A 512 -19.11 -11.31 -10.57
CA MET A 512 -18.65 -11.52 -9.20
C MET A 512 -17.90 -10.31 -8.66
N ALA A 513 -17.02 -9.72 -9.47
CA ALA A 513 -16.25 -8.55 -9.08
C ALA A 513 -17.14 -7.30 -8.82
N ARG A 514 -18.16 -7.06 -9.65
CA ARG A 514 -19.11 -5.94 -9.48
C ARG A 514 -20.04 -6.10 -8.28
N GLN A 515 -20.53 -7.31 -8.06
CA GLN A 515 -21.57 -7.57 -7.04
C GLN A 515 -20.99 -7.99 -5.69
N GLY A 516 -19.76 -8.48 -5.64
CA GLY A 516 -19.12 -9.12 -4.48
C GLY A 516 -19.09 -8.24 -3.23
N ARG A 517 -18.87 -6.92 -3.38
CA ARG A 517 -18.83 -5.99 -2.25
C ARG A 517 -20.10 -6.01 -1.41
N LYS A 518 -21.29 -6.05 -2.05
CA LYS A 518 -22.59 -6.09 -1.37
C LYS A 518 -22.81 -7.40 -0.58
N ARG A 519 -22.01 -8.42 -0.86
CA ARG A 519 -22.07 -9.75 -0.26
C ARG A 519 -20.93 -10.03 0.72
N SER A 520 -20.11 -9.03 1.08
CA SER A 520 -18.87 -9.19 1.86
C SER A 520 -17.95 -10.26 1.27
N LEU A 521 -17.83 -10.29 -0.06
CA LEU A 521 -16.97 -11.18 -0.80
C LEU A 521 -15.60 -10.53 -1.04
N ILE A 522 -14.53 -11.22 -0.67
CA ILE A 522 -13.19 -11.00 -1.20
C ILE A 522 -13.03 -11.94 -2.38
N PHE A 523 -13.01 -11.36 -3.58
CA PHE A 523 -12.76 -12.11 -4.80
C PHE A 523 -11.30 -11.89 -5.22
N ALA A 524 -10.48 -12.91 -5.01
CA ALA A 524 -9.06 -12.90 -5.36
C ALA A 524 -8.84 -13.65 -6.67
N VAL A 525 -8.22 -12.99 -7.64
CA VAL A 525 -7.92 -13.57 -8.96
C VAL A 525 -6.43 -13.49 -9.20
N SER A 526 -5.83 -14.58 -9.63
CA SER A 526 -4.40 -14.70 -9.92
C SER A 526 -4.16 -15.14 -11.37
N THR A 527 -3.20 -14.52 -12.05
CA THR A 527 -2.86 -14.86 -13.43
C THR A 527 -1.39 -14.65 -13.74
N GLN A 528 -0.87 -15.46 -14.67
CA GLN A 528 0.43 -15.24 -15.31
C GLN A 528 0.30 -14.45 -16.62
N GLN A 529 -0.85 -14.50 -17.26
CA GLN A 529 -1.11 -13.90 -18.57
C GLN A 529 -2.18 -12.80 -18.45
N PHE A 530 -1.74 -11.60 -18.12
CA PHE A 530 -2.62 -10.44 -17.97
C PHE A 530 -3.27 -10.05 -19.30
N SER A 531 -2.47 -10.03 -20.38
CA SER A 531 -2.92 -9.59 -21.70
C SER A 531 -4.13 -10.37 -22.23
N ASP A 532 -4.22 -11.65 -21.91
CA ASP A 532 -5.31 -12.51 -22.39
C ASP A 532 -6.60 -12.23 -21.62
N MET A 533 -6.48 -11.93 -20.34
CA MET A 533 -7.63 -11.54 -19.53
C MET A 533 -8.14 -10.13 -19.87
N ASP A 534 -7.26 -9.18 -20.13
CA ASP A 534 -7.63 -7.79 -20.43
C ASP A 534 -8.28 -7.65 -21.82
N ARG A 535 -7.85 -8.47 -22.79
CA ARG A 535 -8.47 -8.52 -24.14
C ARG A 535 -9.84 -9.16 -24.17
N ALA A 536 -10.11 -10.06 -23.23
CA ALA A 536 -11.37 -10.80 -23.20
C ALA A 536 -12.53 -10.02 -22.55
N LEU A 537 -12.24 -8.83 -21.97
CA LEU A 537 -13.26 -7.92 -21.45
C LEU A 537 -13.66 -6.93 -22.54
N ASP A 538 -14.97 -6.72 -22.71
CA ASP A 538 -15.51 -5.69 -23.58
C ASP A 538 -15.03 -4.29 -23.14
N ASP A 539 -14.95 -3.34 -24.08
CA ASP A 539 -14.43 -1.97 -23.92
C ASP A 539 -15.03 -1.16 -22.75
N GLU A 540 -16.14 -1.60 -22.16
CA GLU A 540 -16.85 -0.90 -21.08
C GLU A 540 -16.33 -1.19 -19.66
N SER A 541 -15.51 -2.22 -19.43
CA SER A 541 -15.05 -2.59 -18.09
C SER A 541 -13.67 -3.26 -18.11
N ARG A 542 -12.62 -2.47 -18.01
CA ARG A 542 -11.26 -3.02 -17.85
C ARG A 542 -11.15 -3.80 -16.55
N LEU A 543 -10.52 -4.97 -16.58
CA LEU A 543 -10.23 -5.79 -15.38
C LEU A 543 -9.63 -4.95 -14.25
N THR A 544 -8.76 -4.02 -14.61
CA THR A 544 -8.10 -3.12 -13.66
C THR A 544 -9.06 -2.23 -12.87
N GLU A 545 -10.25 -1.92 -13.41
CA GLU A 545 -11.26 -1.11 -12.72
C GLU A 545 -12.13 -1.94 -11.76
N LEU A 546 -12.27 -3.23 -12.05
CA LEU A 546 -13.04 -4.16 -11.21
C LEU A 546 -12.31 -4.59 -9.92
N PHE A 547 -11.00 -4.39 -9.87
CA PHE A 547 -10.18 -4.78 -8.72
C PHE A 547 -9.53 -3.54 -8.10
N ASP A 548 -9.97 -3.17 -6.89
CA ASP A 548 -9.38 -2.02 -6.18
C ASP A 548 -7.94 -2.32 -5.73
N THR A 549 -7.69 -3.56 -5.34
CA THR A 549 -6.36 -4.00 -4.92
C THR A 549 -5.67 -4.80 -6.02
N LYS A 550 -4.48 -4.37 -6.41
CA LYS A 550 -3.66 -5.01 -7.43
C LYS A 550 -2.27 -5.30 -6.87
N VAL A 551 -1.86 -6.54 -6.98
CA VAL A 551 -0.51 -7.01 -6.61
C VAL A 551 0.22 -7.38 -7.89
N ILE A 552 1.19 -6.56 -8.26
CA ILE A 552 1.98 -6.75 -9.48
C ILE A 552 3.37 -7.22 -9.08
N MET A 553 3.68 -8.45 -9.41
CA MET A 553 4.97 -9.06 -9.14
C MET A 553 5.89 -8.98 -10.35
N GLN A 554 7.06 -9.60 -10.30
CA GLN A 554 7.99 -9.60 -11.42
C GLN A 554 7.33 -10.02 -12.73
N MET A 555 7.59 -9.29 -13.80
CA MET A 555 7.10 -9.55 -15.16
C MET A 555 8.21 -9.39 -16.20
N SER A 556 8.01 -9.96 -17.39
CA SER A 556 8.83 -9.62 -18.55
C SER A 556 8.61 -8.15 -18.95
N GLN A 557 9.58 -7.55 -19.63
CA GLN A 557 9.48 -6.15 -20.03
C GLN A 557 8.26 -5.86 -20.92
N SER A 558 7.90 -6.79 -21.81
CA SER A 558 6.71 -6.65 -22.67
C SER A 558 5.41 -6.69 -21.86
N ALA A 559 5.27 -7.66 -20.94
CA ALA A 559 4.10 -7.77 -20.06
C ALA A 559 3.98 -6.57 -19.12
N ALA A 560 5.09 -6.11 -18.56
CA ALA A 560 5.13 -4.94 -17.66
C ALA A 560 4.72 -3.64 -18.38
N ARG A 561 5.03 -3.47 -19.66
CA ARG A 561 4.56 -2.32 -20.45
C ARG A 561 3.06 -2.35 -20.68
N VAL A 562 2.51 -3.49 -21.04
CA VAL A 562 1.04 -3.65 -21.25
C VAL A 562 0.31 -3.39 -19.93
N MET A 563 0.77 -4.02 -18.84
CA MET A 563 0.22 -3.81 -17.50
C MET A 563 0.37 -2.35 -17.05
N GLY A 564 1.53 -1.75 -17.27
CA GLY A 564 1.81 -0.36 -16.92
C GLY A 564 0.87 0.62 -17.62
N ALA A 565 0.59 0.41 -18.90
CA ALA A 565 -0.38 1.22 -19.64
C ALA A 565 -1.80 1.07 -19.07
N ALA A 566 -2.21 -0.15 -18.72
CA ALA A 566 -3.52 -0.43 -18.13
C ALA A 566 -3.68 0.15 -16.70
N LEU A 567 -2.60 0.25 -15.93
CA LEU A 567 -2.57 0.75 -14.55
C LEU A 567 -2.17 2.22 -14.42
N GLY A 568 -1.77 2.87 -15.51
CA GLY A 568 -1.25 4.24 -15.48
C GLY A 568 0.12 4.37 -14.82
N LEU A 569 0.96 3.32 -14.89
CA LEU A 569 2.31 3.34 -14.32
C LEU A 569 3.26 4.18 -15.19
N THR A 570 4.16 4.89 -14.54
CA THR A 570 5.25 5.62 -15.20
C THR A 570 6.31 4.67 -15.76
N GLY A 571 7.14 5.15 -16.69
CA GLY A 571 8.23 4.34 -17.24
C GLY A 571 9.21 3.79 -16.19
N SER A 572 9.50 4.58 -15.15
CA SER A 572 10.35 4.17 -14.04
C SER A 572 9.72 3.09 -13.16
N GLU A 573 8.41 3.14 -12.97
CA GLU A 573 7.66 2.10 -12.23
C GLU A 573 7.61 0.78 -13.02
N VAL A 574 7.40 0.86 -14.33
CA VAL A 574 7.47 -0.30 -15.23
C VAL A 574 8.86 -0.96 -15.16
N GLU A 575 9.93 -0.15 -15.23
CA GLU A 575 11.30 -0.65 -15.09
C GLU A 575 11.53 -1.31 -13.73
N ARG A 576 10.99 -0.73 -12.65
CA ARG A 576 11.10 -1.28 -11.30
C ARG A 576 10.42 -2.65 -11.19
N VAL A 577 9.22 -2.80 -11.77
CA VAL A 577 8.49 -4.08 -11.81
C VAL A 577 9.28 -5.17 -12.54
N THR A 578 9.95 -4.84 -13.65
CA THR A 578 10.76 -5.81 -14.40
C THR A 578 11.98 -6.30 -13.61
N ASN A 579 12.51 -5.45 -12.72
CA ASN A 579 13.70 -5.72 -11.90
C ASN A 579 13.40 -6.32 -10.52
N PHE A 580 12.14 -6.62 -10.19
CA PHE A 580 11.80 -7.28 -8.94
C PHE A 580 12.46 -8.66 -8.84
N ARG A 581 12.80 -9.03 -7.61
CA ARG A 581 13.17 -10.40 -7.27
C ARG A 581 11.92 -11.15 -6.82
N SER A 582 11.99 -12.48 -6.82
CA SER A 582 10.91 -13.32 -6.29
C SER A 582 10.47 -12.86 -4.89
N GLY A 583 9.16 -12.76 -4.67
CA GLY A 583 8.56 -12.26 -3.44
C GLY A 583 8.55 -10.74 -3.30
N MET A 584 9.02 -9.99 -4.29
CA MET A 584 8.83 -8.53 -4.35
C MET A 584 7.69 -8.18 -5.30
N GLY A 585 6.97 -7.13 -4.97
CA GLY A 585 5.86 -6.65 -5.78
C GLY A 585 5.50 -5.20 -5.52
N LEU A 586 4.62 -4.71 -6.37
CA LEU A 586 3.91 -3.45 -6.24
C LEU A 586 2.50 -3.76 -5.76
N LEU A 587 2.10 -3.21 -4.64
CA LEU A 587 0.71 -3.20 -4.16
C LEU A 587 0.10 -1.86 -4.52
N GLN A 588 -0.89 -1.87 -5.39
CA GLN A 588 -1.64 -0.68 -5.79
C GLN A 588 -3.09 -0.80 -5.31
N THR A 589 -3.59 0.26 -4.70
CA THR A 589 -5.01 0.45 -4.35
C THR A 589 -5.48 1.77 -4.94
N SER A 590 -6.77 2.12 -4.80
CA SER A 590 -7.28 3.43 -5.23
C SER A 590 -6.55 4.61 -4.59
N ASP A 591 -5.98 4.41 -3.40
CA ASP A 591 -5.42 5.48 -2.58
C ASP A 591 -3.91 5.38 -2.38
N ASN A 592 -3.31 4.20 -2.62
CA ASN A 592 -1.91 3.94 -2.31
C ASN A 592 -1.23 3.07 -3.36
N THR A 593 0.06 3.33 -3.60
CA THR A 593 0.97 2.45 -4.35
C THR A 593 2.21 2.21 -3.49
N ILE A 594 2.53 0.96 -3.21
CA ILE A 594 3.62 0.57 -2.32
C ILE A 594 4.44 -0.53 -2.96
N TYR A 595 5.75 -0.38 -2.90
CA TYR A 595 6.70 -1.42 -3.27
C TYR A 595 7.06 -2.22 -2.02
N LEU A 596 6.80 -3.54 -2.05
CA LEU A 596 7.03 -4.36 -0.87
C LEU A 596 7.71 -5.68 -1.19
N ARG A 597 8.32 -6.24 -0.17
CA ARG A 597 8.68 -7.65 -0.11
C ARG A 597 7.61 -8.35 0.73
N PHE A 598 6.93 -9.32 0.14
CA PHE A 598 6.03 -10.18 0.88
C PHE A 598 6.83 -11.07 1.83
N GLU A 599 6.47 -11.07 3.10
CA GLU A 599 7.18 -11.81 4.14
C GLU A 599 6.25 -12.82 4.81
N ALA A 600 6.74 -14.03 4.94
CA ALA A 600 6.11 -15.09 5.73
C ALA A 600 6.82 -15.24 7.07
N THR A 601 6.10 -15.73 8.07
CA THR A 601 6.71 -16.22 9.31
C THR A 601 7.58 -17.44 9.02
N ALA A 602 8.46 -17.80 9.95
CA ALA A 602 9.31 -18.99 9.78
C ALA A 602 8.48 -20.28 9.63
N ASP A 603 7.29 -20.36 10.23
CA ASP A 603 6.37 -21.49 10.09
C ASP A 603 5.69 -21.50 8.72
N GLU A 604 5.14 -20.37 8.28
CA GLU A 604 4.57 -20.21 6.94
C GLU A 604 5.61 -20.51 5.87
N ALA A 605 6.83 -19.98 5.99
CA ALA A 605 7.91 -20.19 5.03
C ALA A 605 8.28 -21.67 4.89
N ARG A 606 8.42 -22.39 6.01
CA ARG A 606 8.70 -23.83 5.98
C ARG A 606 7.63 -24.64 5.26
N ARG A 607 6.38 -24.21 5.35
CA ARG A 607 5.25 -24.91 4.71
C ARG A 607 5.09 -24.54 3.24
N TYR A 608 5.28 -23.27 2.87
CA TYR A 608 5.01 -22.78 1.50
C TYR A 608 6.17 -22.96 0.52
N PHE A 609 7.42 -23.05 1.00
CA PHE A 609 8.61 -23.15 0.13
C PHE A 609 8.95 -24.56 -0.35
N ASN A 610 8.30 -25.61 0.16
CA ASN A 610 8.64 -27.00 -0.18
C ASN A 610 8.33 -27.42 -1.62
N THR A 611 7.81 -26.55 -2.47
CA THR A 611 7.58 -26.85 -3.89
C THR A 611 8.88 -26.92 -4.72
N LYS A 612 10.04 -26.51 -4.18
CA LYS A 612 11.34 -26.64 -4.87
C LYS A 612 12.31 -27.66 -4.27
N ALA A 613 11.99 -28.26 -3.13
CA ALA A 613 12.90 -29.17 -2.43
C ALA A 613 12.80 -30.65 -2.87
N VAL A 614 12.00 -30.97 -3.89
CA VAL A 614 11.80 -32.34 -4.38
C VAL A 614 12.51 -32.59 -5.72
N GLN A 615 13.37 -31.70 -6.16
CA GLN A 615 14.26 -31.88 -7.30
C GLN A 615 15.72 -31.67 -6.87
N GLY A 616 16.23 -32.55 -6.04
CA GLY A 616 17.62 -32.63 -5.67
C GLY A 616 17.95 -34.01 -5.13
#